data_987a9ffb721c4c8bb4662b5d175139a6
#
_entry.id   987a9ffb721c4c8bb4662b5d175139a6
#
_cell.length_a   1.000
_cell.length_b   1.000
_cell.length_c   1.000
_cell.angle_alpha   90.00
_cell.angle_beta   90.00
_cell.angle_gamma   90.00
#
_symmetry.space_group_name_H-M   'P 1'
#
loop_
_entity.id
_entity.type
_entity.pdbx_description
1 polymer ?
#
loop_
_entity_poly.entity_id
_entity_poly.type
_entity_poly.pdbx_seq_one_letter_code
_entity_poly.pdbx_strand_id
1 'polypeptide(L)'
;MTGFSPLGWCGLALLALAGCGAPATPVPAPAAKPPAPIDQLNRIVEAYWDEHKPTEHAISPQFLADSLSIERRYLTQLTGVPRDQLDASSRLTYDIFGRRLEIAVEGFTFPDELLPIDPFDGMPQQLAARSEQLAHDAAAAPAAYDEWLRGIDDYVRWTQQAIANMRQGIRRGYTSPRTVVERMLPILERLGVDDSANPFYAPLRSMPDSIKAAERARLTKDLTSAIADKLLPANRALHDFLQKEYLPRARAGLALSGLPLGSQWYAYRIKRTIGTPLSADDINRIGVAEVERLGSPPAHEATPAPANGLVNAYRDLEVPVQAALPALFSELPKSSFEIRGAEWLPQPATALYYEPGGPNGVPPAIVYVIAGKGARPLSIAGFLQAGLPGRHLQIALQQERADLPRFRRFGAEAAFTDGWGLYAVSLGEALGLYPDESSKSDAAAAEMRCAVALVVDTGLHAKGWTRGQAFDYLRTHLGVDDPDAQSLIDWYATNPAEAMACMMGGMKFRALRAHAQQLLGGRFDLREFHHEILKDGAMPLDILEAKMKAWMDASK
;
A
#
# COMPACT_ATOMS: atom_id res chain seq x y z
N MET A 1 27.01 -61.99 -20.84
CA MET A 1 28.17 -62.87 -20.50
C MET A 1 28.10 -63.06 -19.01
N THR A 2 27.64 -64.20 -18.67
CA THR A 2 28.19 -65.23 -17.77
C THR A 2 28.35 -64.75 -16.31
N GLY A 3 27.73 -65.27 -15.30
CA GLY A 3 27.24 -66.61 -15.11
C GLY A 3 27.74 -67.16 -13.76
N PHE A 4 26.89 -67.86 -13.08
CA PHE A 4 27.07 -69.01 -12.17
C PHE A 4 26.88 -68.80 -10.68
N SER A 5 25.80 -69.36 -10.20
CA SER A 5 25.64 -70.18 -8.98
C SER A 5 26.52 -71.44 -9.03
N PRO A 6 26.56 -72.40 -8.07
CA PRO A 6 25.64 -72.68 -6.96
C PRO A 6 26.29 -73.45 -5.74
N LEU A 7 25.40 -74.05 -4.86
CA LEU A 7 25.54 -75.22 -3.96
C LEU A 7 26.18 -74.97 -2.58
N GLY A 8 25.74 -75.48 -1.46
CA GLY A 8 24.70 -76.42 -1.14
C GLY A 8 24.86 -77.03 0.25
N TRP A 9 23.76 -77.56 0.83
CA TRP A 9 23.66 -78.62 1.86
C TRP A 9 24.05 -78.37 3.30
N CYS A 10 23.27 -78.56 4.26
CA CYS A 10 22.56 -79.64 5.01
C CYS A 10 21.92 -79.00 6.23
N GLY A 11 20.70 -79.05 6.64
CA GLY A 11 19.94 -80.21 7.01
C GLY A 11 20.06 -80.51 8.51
N LEU A 12 19.07 -79.97 9.33
CA LEU A 12 18.64 -80.60 10.57
C LEU A 12 17.25 -80.13 10.96
N ALA A 13 16.32 -81.06 10.94
CA ALA A 13 14.95 -80.86 11.38
C ALA A 13 14.88 -80.83 12.91
N LEU A 14 14.23 -79.84 13.46
CA LEU A 14 13.72 -79.84 14.84
C LEU A 14 12.25 -79.47 14.81
N LEU A 15 11.42 -80.44 15.14
CA LEU A 15 10.02 -80.26 15.42
C LEU A 15 9.87 -79.33 16.63
N ALA A 16 9.20 -78.23 16.45
CA ALA A 16 8.67 -77.43 17.55
C ALA A 16 7.20 -77.16 17.31
N LEU A 17 6.41 -77.49 18.28
CA LEU A 17 4.97 -77.45 18.40
C LEU A 17 4.35 -76.15 17.93
N ALA A 18 3.36 -76.23 17.07
CA ALA A 18 2.51 -75.14 16.67
C ALA A 18 1.61 -74.69 17.83
N GLY A 19 1.97 -73.53 18.41
CA GLY A 19 1.03 -72.73 19.20
C GLY A 19 0.28 -71.81 18.24
N CYS A 20 -1.01 -72.02 18.03
CA CYS A 20 -1.90 -71.11 17.35
C CYS A 20 -2.07 -69.84 18.22
N GLY A 21 -1.17 -68.86 18.01
CA GLY A 21 -1.42 -67.47 18.42
C GLY A 21 -2.15 -66.76 17.32
N ALA A 22 -3.40 -66.35 17.53
CA ALA A 22 -4.11 -65.48 16.63
C ALA A 22 -3.30 -64.20 16.39
N PRO A 23 -3.23 -63.65 15.16
CA PRO A 23 -2.54 -62.36 14.93
C PRO A 23 -3.23 -61.27 15.73
N ALA A 24 -2.50 -60.63 16.62
CA ALA A 24 -2.98 -59.43 17.33
C ALA A 24 -3.37 -58.36 16.29
N THR A 25 -4.63 -58.02 16.23
CA THR A 25 -5.09 -56.86 15.48
C THR A 25 -4.30 -55.64 15.93
N PRO A 26 -3.68 -54.85 15.00
CA PRO A 26 -2.99 -53.64 15.39
C PRO A 26 -3.99 -52.71 16.06
N VAL A 27 -3.73 -52.35 17.32
CA VAL A 27 -4.47 -51.33 18.04
C VAL A 27 -4.32 -50.05 17.21
N PRO A 28 -5.42 -49.42 16.71
CA PRO A 28 -5.29 -48.19 15.98
C PRO A 28 -4.59 -47.17 16.88
N ALA A 29 -3.53 -46.53 16.34
CA ALA A 29 -2.86 -45.45 17.06
C ALA A 29 -3.90 -44.40 17.47
N PRO A 30 -3.81 -43.88 18.72
CA PRO A 30 -4.77 -42.88 19.18
C PRO A 30 -4.78 -41.74 18.19
N ALA A 31 -6.00 -41.36 17.72
CA ALA A 31 -6.18 -40.27 16.81
C ALA A 31 -5.47 -39.04 17.38
N ALA A 32 -4.58 -38.43 16.60
CA ALA A 32 -3.83 -37.24 17.03
C ALA A 32 -4.86 -36.20 17.50
N LYS A 33 -4.64 -35.67 18.71
CA LYS A 33 -5.51 -34.62 19.26
C LYS A 33 -5.57 -33.47 18.24
N PRO A 34 -6.78 -32.96 17.89
CA PRO A 34 -6.85 -31.84 16.96
C PRO A 34 -5.97 -30.68 17.48
N PRO A 35 -5.29 -29.96 16.57
CA PRO A 35 -4.44 -28.84 16.97
C PRO A 35 -5.24 -27.79 17.73
N ALA A 36 -4.60 -27.07 18.65
CA ALA A 36 -5.24 -25.96 19.34
C ALA A 36 -5.71 -24.90 18.32
N PRO A 37 -6.85 -24.22 18.57
CA PRO A 37 -7.38 -23.21 17.63
C PRO A 37 -6.36 -22.14 17.22
N ILE A 38 -5.51 -21.70 18.14
CA ILE A 38 -4.44 -20.74 17.87
C ILE A 38 -3.39 -21.30 16.91
N ASP A 39 -2.99 -22.56 17.07
CA ASP A 39 -2.02 -23.21 16.17
C ASP A 39 -2.63 -23.42 14.77
N GLN A 40 -3.94 -23.67 14.70
CA GLN A 40 -4.66 -23.76 13.43
C GLN A 40 -4.70 -22.41 12.73
N LEU A 41 -5.06 -21.33 13.43
CA LEU A 41 -5.08 -19.96 12.90
C LEU A 41 -3.69 -19.56 12.38
N ASN A 42 -2.66 -19.71 13.20
CA ASN A 42 -1.29 -19.33 12.84
C ASN A 42 -0.80 -20.07 11.58
N ARG A 43 -1.07 -21.37 11.47
CA ARG A 43 -0.73 -22.12 10.24
C ARG A 43 -1.45 -21.61 9.03
N ILE A 44 -2.74 -21.25 9.14
CA ILE A 44 -3.53 -20.73 8.03
C ILE A 44 -2.97 -19.39 7.55
N VAL A 45 -2.72 -18.45 8.45
CA VAL A 45 -2.27 -17.10 8.07
C VAL A 45 -0.85 -17.09 7.53
N GLU A 46 0.05 -17.93 8.07
CA GLU A 46 1.41 -18.03 7.56
C GLU A 46 1.48 -18.76 6.21
N ALA A 47 0.69 -19.83 6.03
CA ALA A 47 0.58 -20.52 4.74
C ALA A 47 0.00 -19.60 3.65
N TYR A 48 -1.02 -18.79 3.98
CA TYR A 48 -1.54 -17.77 3.09
C TYR A 48 -0.46 -16.79 2.64
N TRP A 49 0.34 -16.28 3.60
CA TRP A 49 1.42 -15.33 3.30
C TRP A 49 2.48 -15.94 2.38
N ASP A 50 2.83 -17.21 2.58
CA ASP A 50 3.82 -17.90 1.75
C ASP A 50 3.30 -18.19 0.34
N GLU A 51 2.00 -18.43 0.18
CA GLU A 51 1.37 -18.73 -1.10
C GLU A 51 0.94 -17.47 -1.85
N HIS A 52 0.47 -16.45 -1.13
CA HIS A 52 -0.02 -15.19 -1.69
C HIS A 52 1.16 -14.24 -1.97
N LYS A 53 1.97 -14.59 -2.97
CA LYS A 53 3.06 -13.72 -3.41
C LYS A 53 2.54 -12.73 -4.44
N PRO A 54 2.77 -11.41 -4.25
CA PRO A 54 2.57 -10.44 -5.30
C PRO A 54 3.39 -10.87 -6.52
N THR A 55 2.75 -11.03 -7.66
CA THR A 55 3.42 -11.32 -8.91
C THR A 55 3.13 -10.21 -9.90
N GLU A 56 4.10 -9.90 -10.74
CA GLU A 56 3.99 -8.90 -11.80
C GLU A 56 2.99 -9.30 -12.89
N HIS A 57 2.45 -10.53 -12.84
CA HIS A 57 1.37 -11.03 -13.71
C HIS A 57 -0.04 -10.85 -13.14
N ALA A 58 -0.21 -9.98 -12.16
CA ALA A 58 -1.46 -9.79 -11.40
C ALA A 58 -2.72 -9.48 -12.25
N ILE A 59 -2.59 -9.29 -13.56
CA ILE A 59 -3.69 -8.98 -14.48
C ILE A 59 -3.98 -10.09 -15.50
N SER A 60 -3.27 -11.25 -15.46
CA SER A 60 -3.57 -12.34 -16.37
C SER A 60 -4.81 -13.12 -15.94
N PRO A 61 -5.64 -13.65 -16.88
CA PRO A 61 -6.83 -14.41 -16.52
C PRO A 61 -6.54 -15.63 -15.64
N GLN A 62 -5.41 -16.31 -15.89
CA GLN A 62 -5.00 -17.46 -15.08
C GLN A 62 -4.66 -17.03 -13.65
N PHE A 63 -3.84 -15.98 -13.51
CA PHE A 63 -3.49 -15.45 -12.18
C PHE A 63 -4.73 -15.05 -11.38
N LEU A 64 -5.69 -14.35 -12.00
CA LEU A 64 -6.92 -13.93 -11.36
C LEU A 64 -7.77 -15.11 -10.90
N ALA A 65 -7.89 -16.18 -11.73
CA ALA A 65 -8.61 -17.38 -11.38
C ALA A 65 -7.94 -18.13 -10.21
N ASP A 66 -6.62 -18.28 -10.24
CA ASP A 66 -5.84 -18.92 -9.18
C ASP A 66 -5.94 -18.11 -7.88
N SER A 67 -5.79 -16.80 -7.94
CA SER A 67 -5.92 -15.92 -6.79
C SER A 67 -7.30 -16.01 -6.14
N LEU A 68 -8.39 -15.96 -6.91
CA LEU A 68 -9.74 -16.14 -6.39
C LEU A 68 -9.92 -17.52 -5.71
N SER A 69 -9.33 -18.56 -6.28
CA SER A 69 -9.36 -19.91 -5.69
C SER A 69 -8.61 -19.95 -4.35
N ILE A 70 -7.45 -19.29 -4.26
CA ILE A 70 -6.66 -19.15 -3.05
C ILE A 70 -7.47 -18.41 -1.98
N GLU A 71 -8.02 -17.22 -2.28
CA GLU A 71 -8.79 -16.42 -1.33
C GLU A 71 -9.98 -17.21 -0.77
N ARG A 72 -10.77 -17.87 -1.62
CA ARG A 72 -11.92 -18.69 -1.20
C ARG A 72 -11.52 -19.88 -0.35
N ARG A 73 -10.40 -20.53 -0.68
CA ARG A 73 -9.90 -21.67 0.09
C ARG A 73 -9.51 -21.24 1.51
N TYR A 74 -8.77 -20.15 1.65
CA TYR A 74 -8.35 -19.66 2.95
C TYR A 74 -9.53 -19.10 3.76
N LEU A 75 -10.50 -18.47 3.14
CA LEU A 75 -11.74 -18.07 3.81
C LEU A 75 -12.49 -19.29 4.37
N THR A 76 -12.58 -20.38 3.59
CA THR A 76 -13.19 -21.63 4.06
C THR A 76 -12.39 -22.26 5.19
N GLN A 77 -11.06 -22.27 5.12
CA GLN A 77 -10.22 -22.80 6.20
C GLN A 77 -10.38 -21.97 7.48
N LEU A 78 -10.44 -20.66 7.38
CA LEU A 78 -10.61 -19.75 8.49
C LEU A 78 -11.92 -19.99 9.23
N THR A 79 -13.04 -20.20 8.50
CA THR A 79 -14.35 -20.50 9.11
C THR A 79 -14.37 -21.80 9.91
N GLY A 80 -13.41 -22.71 9.68
CA GLY A 80 -13.21 -23.92 10.47
C GLY A 80 -12.50 -23.72 11.81
N VAL A 81 -11.97 -22.52 12.08
CA VAL A 81 -11.30 -22.20 13.36
C VAL A 81 -12.36 -21.73 14.36
N PRO A 82 -12.46 -22.35 15.54
CA PRO A 82 -13.44 -21.93 16.56
C PRO A 82 -13.01 -20.61 17.21
N ARG A 83 -13.45 -19.49 16.62
CA ARG A 83 -13.11 -18.11 17.02
C ARG A 83 -13.29 -17.85 18.52
N ASP A 84 -14.36 -18.38 19.13
CA ASP A 84 -14.67 -18.13 20.54
C ASP A 84 -13.68 -18.80 21.53
N GLN A 85 -12.88 -19.75 21.06
CA GLN A 85 -11.84 -20.40 21.83
C GLN A 85 -10.46 -19.70 21.69
N LEU A 86 -10.37 -18.65 20.86
CA LEU A 86 -9.16 -17.85 20.72
C LEU A 86 -9.07 -16.81 21.85
N ASP A 87 -7.84 -16.45 22.23
CA ASP A 87 -7.60 -15.28 23.08
C ASP A 87 -7.89 -13.96 22.33
N ALA A 88 -7.83 -12.83 23.04
CA ALA A 88 -8.21 -11.53 22.48
C ALA A 88 -7.34 -11.14 21.26
N SER A 89 -6.02 -11.35 21.30
CA SER A 89 -5.10 -11.01 20.20
C SER A 89 -5.34 -11.91 18.99
N SER A 90 -5.53 -13.21 19.23
CA SER A 90 -5.81 -14.18 18.17
C SER A 90 -7.20 -13.96 17.54
N ARG A 91 -8.21 -13.55 18.32
CA ARG A 91 -9.51 -13.14 17.78
C ARG A 91 -9.37 -11.92 16.86
N LEU A 92 -8.56 -10.94 17.26
CA LEU A 92 -8.29 -9.77 16.42
C LEU A 92 -7.60 -10.18 15.11
N THR A 93 -6.64 -11.11 15.16
CA THR A 93 -6.00 -11.67 13.98
C THR A 93 -7.00 -12.38 13.06
N TYR A 94 -7.90 -13.19 13.63
CA TYR A 94 -8.97 -13.87 12.91
C TYR A 94 -9.89 -12.88 12.19
N ASP A 95 -10.35 -11.84 12.90
CA ASP A 95 -11.31 -10.86 12.39
C ASP A 95 -10.68 -10.01 11.24
N ILE A 96 -9.44 -9.56 11.41
CA ILE A 96 -8.71 -8.79 10.38
C ILE A 96 -8.48 -9.67 9.15
N PHE A 97 -8.04 -10.92 9.34
CA PHE A 97 -7.77 -11.83 8.23
C PHE A 97 -9.05 -12.21 7.48
N GLY A 98 -10.14 -12.50 8.21
CA GLY A 98 -11.44 -12.77 7.62
C GLY A 98 -11.96 -11.61 6.77
N ARG A 99 -11.89 -10.39 7.30
CA ARG A 99 -12.27 -9.18 6.57
C ARG A 99 -11.44 -8.99 5.30
N ARG A 100 -10.13 -9.21 5.38
CA ARG A 100 -9.25 -9.13 4.22
C ARG A 100 -9.65 -10.11 3.11
N LEU A 101 -9.90 -11.37 3.47
CA LEU A 101 -10.30 -12.41 2.52
C LEU A 101 -11.68 -12.11 1.90
N GLU A 102 -12.66 -11.67 2.71
CA GLU A 102 -13.99 -11.28 2.23
C GLU A 102 -13.92 -10.14 1.20
N ILE A 103 -13.16 -9.08 1.52
CA ILE A 103 -12.94 -7.95 0.61
C ILE A 103 -12.22 -8.39 -0.67
N ALA A 104 -11.21 -9.25 -0.56
CA ALA A 104 -10.51 -9.77 -1.72
C ALA A 104 -11.43 -10.59 -2.63
N VAL A 105 -12.22 -11.52 -2.07
CA VAL A 105 -13.19 -12.33 -2.85
C VAL A 105 -14.23 -11.45 -3.53
N GLU A 106 -14.76 -10.42 -2.85
CA GLU A 106 -15.72 -9.48 -3.44
C GLU A 106 -15.10 -8.70 -4.60
N GLY A 107 -13.82 -8.32 -4.46
CA GLY A 107 -13.08 -7.54 -5.48
C GLY A 107 -13.03 -8.22 -6.85
N PHE A 108 -12.96 -9.55 -6.90
CA PHE A 108 -12.97 -10.30 -8.18
C PHE A 108 -14.30 -10.20 -8.95
N THR A 109 -15.32 -9.55 -8.39
CA THR A 109 -16.54 -9.22 -9.12
C THR A 109 -16.30 -8.09 -10.13
N PHE A 110 -15.31 -7.25 -9.90
CA PHE A 110 -15.02 -6.05 -10.68
C PHE A 110 -13.77 -6.25 -11.54
N PRO A 111 -13.84 -5.88 -12.83
CA PRO A 111 -12.75 -6.18 -13.76
C PRO A 111 -11.65 -5.11 -13.73
N ASP A 112 -10.95 -4.97 -12.61
CA ASP A 112 -9.82 -4.03 -12.44
C ASP A 112 -8.74 -4.24 -13.50
N GLU A 113 -8.54 -5.48 -13.93
CA GLU A 113 -7.57 -5.85 -14.95
C GLU A 113 -7.83 -5.23 -16.34
N LEU A 114 -9.05 -4.74 -16.58
CA LEU A 114 -9.40 -4.07 -17.84
C LEU A 114 -8.99 -2.60 -17.86
N LEU A 115 -8.60 -2.03 -16.71
CA LEU A 115 -8.16 -0.65 -16.52
C LEU A 115 -6.74 -0.57 -15.94
N PRO A 116 -5.73 -1.25 -16.54
CA PRO A 116 -4.43 -1.48 -15.91
C PRO A 116 -3.47 -0.28 -15.96
N ILE A 117 -3.89 0.87 -16.49
CA ILE A 117 -3.02 2.04 -16.61
C ILE A 117 -3.30 3.06 -15.50
N ASP A 118 -2.24 3.49 -14.85
CA ASP A 118 -2.22 4.56 -13.85
C ASP A 118 -1.05 5.51 -14.12
N PRO A 119 -1.31 6.82 -14.34
CA PRO A 119 -0.24 7.78 -14.61
C PRO A 119 0.54 8.21 -13.35
N PHE A 120 0.15 7.77 -12.16
CA PHE A 120 0.78 8.14 -10.89
C PHE A 120 1.59 6.98 -10.29
N ASP A 121 1.01 5.78 -10.25
CA ASP A 121 1.66 4.60 -9.67
C ASP A 121 1.50 3.35 -10.56
N GLY A 122 1.55 3.54 -11.88
CA GLY A 122 1.47 2.43 -12.84
C GLY A 122 2.75 1.62 -12.94
N MET A 123 2.64 0.41 -13.50
CA MET A 123 3.79 -0.49 -13.69
C MET A 123 5.02 0.15 -14.38
N PRO A 124 4.87 1.00 -15.42
CA PRO A 124 6.01 1.68 -16.02
C PRO A 124 6.78 2.55 -15.03
N GLN A 125 6.05 3.30 -14.18
CA GLN A 125 6.63 4.19 -13.17
C GLN A 125 7.25 3.41 -12.02
N GLN A 126 6.60 2.35 -11.55
CA GLN A 126 7.14 1.47 -10.51
C GLN A 126 8.45 0.81 -10.96
N LEU A 127 8.52 0.36 -12.21
CA LEU A 127 9.76 -0.21 -12.75
C LEU A 127 10.88 0.84 -12.84
N ALA A 128 10.56 2.07 -13.27
CA ALA A 128 11.51 3.17 -13.28
C ALA A 128 12.00 3.51 -11.86
N ALA A 129 11.08 3.51 -10.87
CA ALA A 129 11.41 3.72 -9.46
C ALA A 129 12.39 2.67 -8.93
N ARG A 130 12.12 1.38 -9.19
CA ARG A 130 13.04 0.28 -8.78
C ARG A 130 14.41 0.43 -9.40
N SER A 131 14.49 0.89 -10.65
CA SER A 131 15.74 1.19 -11.33
C SER A 131 16.55 2.25 -10.59
N GLU A 132 15.91 3.37 -10.22
CA GLU A 132 16.54 4.44 -9.46
C GLU A 132 16.94 4.00 -8.04
N GLN A 133 16.09 3.21 -7.37
CA GLN A 133 16.43 2.63 -6.05
C GLN A 133 17.69 1.78 -6.13
N LEU A 134 17.77 0.87 -7.12
CA LEU A 134 18.96 0.04 -7.34
C LEU A 134 20.21 0.88 -7.61
N ALA A 135 20.05 1.98 -8.34
CA ALA A 135 21.14 2.90 -8.63
C ALA A 135 21.65 3.65 -7.38
N HIS A 136 20.80 3.84 -6.37
CA HIS A 136 21.17 4.49 -5.11
C HIS A 136 21.63 3.51 -4.02
N ASP A 137 21.55 2.21 -4.25
CA ASP A 137 22.01 1.19 -3.30
C ASP A 137 23.53 0.96 -3.46
N ALA A 138 24.32 1.65 -2.66
CA ALA A 138 25.77 1.49 -2.64
C ALA A 138 26.25 0.08 -2.21
N ALA A 139 25.36 -0.72 -1.60
CA ALA A 139 25.62 -2.09 -1.16
C ALA A 139 25.04 -3.15 -2.11
N ALA A 140 24.46 -2.72 -3.25
CA ALA A 140 23.79 -3.63 -4.18
C ALA A 140 24.73 -4.75 -4.65
N ALA A 141 24.31 -5.99 -4.43
CA ALA A 141 25.00 -7.18 -4.89
C ALA A 141 24.57 -7.56 -6.32
N PRO A 142 25.36 -8.34 -7.07
CA PRO A 142 25.00 -8.81 -8.42
C PRO A 142 23.59 -9.43 -8.51
N ALA A 143 23.15 -10.12 -7.48
CA ALA A 143 21.83 -10.73 -7.42
C ALA A 143 20.67 -9.71 -7.55
N ALA A 144 20.82 -8.47 -7.04
CA ALA A 144 19.83 -7.42 -7.17
C ALA A 144 19.67 -6.97 -8.64
N TYR A 145 20.77 -6.93 -9.38
CA TYR A 145 20.76 -6.65 -10.84
C TYR A 145 20.12 -7.79 -11.63
N ASP A 146 20.39 -9.04 -11.25
CA ASP A 146 19.74 -10.21 -11.85
C ASP A 146 18.22 -10.25 -11.55
N GLU A 147 17.82 -9.79 -10.37
CA GLU A 147 16.41 -9.61 -10.03
C GLU A 147 15.76 -8.52 -10.88
N TRP A 148 16.43 -7.40 -11.07
CA TRP A 148 15.93 -6.32 -11.93
C TRP A 148 15.81 -6.76 -13.39
N LEU A 149 16.77 -7.58 -13.91
CA LEU A 149 16.67 -8.21 -15.24
C LEU A 149 15.41 -9.08 -15.38
N ARG A 150 15.09 -9.87 -14.35
CA ARG A 150 13.83 -10.64 -14.31
C ARG A 150 12.62 -9.72 -14.32
N GLY A 151 12.66 -8.63 -13.56
CA GLY A 151 11.61 -7.60 -13.55
C GLY A 151 11.35 -6.98 -14.92
N ILE A 152 12.37 -6.83 -15.77
CA ILE A 152 12.20 -6.39 -17.17
C ILE A 152 11.36 -7.42 -17.96
N ASP A 153 11.70 -8.72 -17.86
CA ASP A 153 10.97 -9.76 -18.57
C ASP A 153 9.50 -9.85 -18.09
N ASP A 154 9.28 -9.67 -16.80
CA ASP A 154 7.93 -9.62 -16.20
C ASP A 154 7.14 -8.41 -16.70
N TYR A 155 7.76 -7.24 -16.76
CA TYR A 155 7.14 -6.04 -17.29
C TYR A 155 6.74 -6.18 -18.77
N VAL A 156 7.59 -6.80 -19.60
CA VAL A 156 7.26 -7.07 -21.01
C VAL A 156 6.02 -7.95 -21.11
N ARG A 157 5.93 -9.01 -20.32
CA ARG A 157 4.74 -9.88 -20.26
C ARG A 157 3.50 -9.13 -19.77
N TRP A 158 3.67 -8.32 -18.71
CA TRP A 158 2.60 -7.46 -18.20
C TRP A 158 2.09 -6.51 -19.29
N THR A 159 2.98 -5.85 -20.03
CA THR A 159 2.60 -4.91 -21.10
C THR A 159 1.76 -5.59 -22.19
N GLN A 160 2.14 -6.78 -22.61
CA GLN A 160 1.38 -7.57 -23.58
C GLN A 160 -0.02 -7.93 -23.06
N GLN A 161 -0.10 -8.35 -21.80
CA GLN A 161 -1.37 -8.69 -21.16
C GLN A 161 -2.24 -7.43 -20.94
N ALA A 162 -1.66 -6.31 -20.54
CA ALA A 162 -2.36 -5.04 -20.35
C ALA A 162 -3.01 -4.55 -21.65
N ILE A 163 -2.29 -4.61 -22.78
CA ILE A 163 -2.84 -4.29 -24.10
C ILE A 163 -4.00 -5.25 -24.46
N ALA A 164 -3.86 -6.54 -24.20
CA ALA A 164 -4.92 -7.52 -24.47
C ALA A 164 -6.18 -7.26 -23.62
N ASN A 165 -5.99 -6.97 -22.33
CA ASN A 165 -7.06 -6.65 -21.40
C ASN A 165 -7.77 -5.35 -21.78
N MET A 166 -7.03 -4.28 -22.11
CA MET A 166 -7.60 -3.02 -22.56
C MET A 166 -8.38 -3.15 -23.86
N ARG A 167 -7.94 -3.99 -24.81
CA ARG A 167 -8.73 -4.34 -25.99
C ARG A 167 -10.03 -5.05 -25.62
N GLN A 168 -9.99 -5.93 -24.63
CA GLN A 168 -11.21 -6.53 -24.08
C GLN A 168 -12.08 -5.50 -23.39
N GLY A 169 -11.49 -4.58 -22.63
CA GLY A 169 -12.16 -3.46 -22.00
C GLY A 169 -12.94 -2.62 -23.01
N ILE A 170 -12.31 -2.23 -24.13
CA ILE A 170 -12.97 -1.50 -25.23
C ILE A 170 -14.23 -2.24 -25.70
N ARG A 171 -14.13 -3.56 -25.93
CA ARG A 171 -15.29 -4.36 -26.39
C ARG A 171 -16.42 -4.46 -25.36
N ARG A 172 -16.08 -4.41 -24.06
CA ARG A 172 -17.04 -4.56 -22.96
C ARG A 172 -17.52 -3.23 -22.36
N GLY A 173 -17.04 -2.09 -22.87
CA GLY A 173 -17.38 -0.76 -22.36
C GLY A 173 -16.63 -0.33 -21.10
N TYR A 174 -15.52 -1.01 -20.76
CA TYR A 174 -14.62 -0.63 -19.66
C TYR A 174 -13.41 0.09 -20.24
N THR A 175 -13.42 1.41 -20.19
CA THR A 175 -12.29 2.23 -20.66
C THR A 175 -11.92 3.28 -19.62
N SER A 176 -10.62 3.59 -19.54
CA SER A 176 -10.12 4.69 -18.71
C SER A 176 -10.60 6.05 -19.25
N PRO A 177 -10.67 7.08 -18.38
CA PRO A 177 -10.93 8.44 -18.84
C PRO A 177 -9.89 8.88 -19.87
N ARG A 178 -10.34 9.67 -20.86
CA ARG A 178 -9.46 10.23 -21.89
C ARG A 178 -8.25 10.96 -21.30
N THR A 179 -8.45 11.76 -20.26
CA THR A 179 -7.39 12.56 -19.62
C THR A 179 -6.34 11.70 -18.95
N VAL A 180 -6.71 10.55 -18.38
CA VAL A 180 -5.79 9.55 -17.81
C VAL A 180 -4.89 8.98 -18.91
N VAL A 181 -5.48 8.65 -20.08
CA VAL A 181 -4.72 8.14 -21.23
C VAL A 181 -3.77 9.21 -21.77
N GLU A 182 -4.25 10.43 -21.95
CA GLU A 182 -3.44 11.57 -22.42
C GLU A 182 -2.26 11.85 -21.50
N ARG A 183 -2.43 11.68 -20.18
CA ARG A 183 -1.36 11.83 -19.20
C ARG A 183 -0.32 10.70 -19.27
N MET A 184 -0.72 9.48 -19.63
CA MET A 184 0.19 8.34 -19.80
C MET A 184 1.12 8.51 -21.01
N LEU A 185 0.66 9.14 -22.09
CA LEU A 185 1.43 9.23 -23.35
C LEU A 185 2.82 9.85 -23.16
N PRO A 186 2.99 11.07 -22.59
CA PRO A 186 4.32 11.66 -22.41
C PRO A 186 5.22 10.87 -21.45
N ILE A 187 4.64 10.13 -20.49
CA ILE A 187 5.40 9.26 -19.59
C ILE A 187 6.02 8.11 -20.39
N LEU A 188 5.21 7.41 -21.18
CA LEU A 188 5.66 6.29 -21.99
C LEU A 188 6.58 6.73 -23.13
N GLU A 189 6.35 7.91 -23.72
CA GLU A 189 7.26 8.50 -24.70
C GLU A 189 8.64 8.67 -24.11
N ARG A 190 8.77 9.32 -22.94
CA ARG A 190 10.05 9.49 -22.23
C ARG A 190 10.70 8.16 -21.87
N LEU A 191 9.92 7.19 -21.36
CA LEU A 191 10.42 5.86 -20.98
C LEU A 191 10.74 4.97 -22.19
N GLY A 192 10.29 5.32 -23.39
CA GLY A 192 10.56 4.61 -24.64
C GLY A 192 11.78 5.09 -25.42
N VAL A 193 12.40 6.22 -25.01
CA VAL A 193 13.58 6.79 -25.69
C VAL A 193 14.85 6.08 -25.27
N ASP A 194 15.69 5.74 -26.25
CA ASP A 194 17.03 5.19 -26.03
C ASP A 194 18.01 6.36 -25.79
N ASP A 195 18.02 6.84 -24.56
CA ASP A 195 18.88 7.91 -24.09
C ASP A 195 19.52 7.51 -22.75
N SER A 196 20.78 7.86 -22.58
CA SER A 196 21.53 7.61 -21.34
C SER A 196 20.89 8.27 -20.11
N ALA A 197 20.06 9.32 -20.29
CA ALA A 197 19.29 9.96 -19.22
C ALA A 197 18.01 9.20 -18.85
N ASN A 198 17.59 8.20 -19.65
CA ASN A 198 16.43 7.37 -19.31
C ASN A 198 16.65 6.67 -17.96
N PRO A 199 15.67 6.72 -17.03
CA PRO A 199 15.82 6.16 -15.68
C PRO A 199 16.18 4.67 -15.68
N PHE A 200 15.80 3.91 -16.70
CA PHE A 200 16.15 2.49 -16.79
C PHE A 200 17.64 2.20 -16.90
N TYR A 201 18.46 3.19 -17.35
CA TYR A 201 19.92 3.09 -17.38
C TYR A 201 20.58 3.53 -16.06
N ALA A 202 19.81 4.00 -15.07
CA ALA A 202 20.38 4.48 -13.80
C ALA A 202 21.29 3.45 -13.10
N PRO A 203 20.94 2.15 -12.99
CA PRO A 203 21.79 1.14 -12.35
C PRO A 203 23.14 0.94 -13.05
N LEU A 204 23.23 1.21 -14.35
CA LEU A 204 24.49 1.11 -15.11
C LEU A 204 25.43 2.29 -14.81
N ARG A 205 24.87 3.46 -14.50
CA ARG A 205 25.65 4.67 -14.23
C ARG A 205 26.29 4.67 -12.84
N SER A 206 25.72 3.94 -11.89
CA SER A 206 26.09 3.98 -10.46
C SER A 206 26.36 2.59 -9.86
N MET A 207 26.74 1.62 -10.70
CA MET A 207 27.07 0.27 -10.24
C MET A 207 28.21 0.30 -9.21
N PRO A 208 28.05 -0.29 -8.00
CA PRO A 208 29.04 -0.24 -6.93
C PRO A 208 30.43 -0.79 -7.35
N ASP A 209 31.49 -0.17 -6.89
CA ASP A 209 32.87 -0.62 -7.17
C ASP A 209 33.21 -1.98 -6.54
N SER A 210 32.45 -2.42 -5.55
CA SER A 210 32.55 -3.75 -4.92
C SER A 210 32.25 -4.89 -5.89
N ILE A 211 31.53 -4.65 -7.00
CA ILE A 211 31.22 -5.66 -8.02
C ILE A 211 32.46 -5.90 -8.88
N LYS A 212 32.92 -7.17 -8.92
CA LYS A 212 34.12 -7.57 -9.67
C LYS A 212 34.01 -7.25 -11.17
N ALA A 213 35.13 -6.90 -11.80
CA ALA A 213 35.18 -6.42 -13.19
C ALA A 213 34.48 -7.37 -14.20
N ALA A 214 34.68 -8.68 -14.09
CA ALA A 214 34.03 -9.66 -14.98
C ALA A 214 32.51 -9.67 -14.83
N GLU A 215 32.02 -9.58 -13.59
CA GLU A 215 30.59 -9.56 -13.30
C GLU A 215 29.96 -8.22 -13.70
N ARG A 216 30.66 -7.11 -13.47
CA ARG A 216 30.25 -5.78 -13.98
C ARG A 216 30.10 -5.78 -15.51
N ALA A 217 31.06 -6.38 -16.23
CA ALA A 217 30.99 -6.48 -17.69
C ALA A 217 29.79 -7.33 -18.16
N ARG A 218 29.51 -8.45 -17.48
CA ARG A 218 28.32 -9.29 -17.74
C ARG A 218 27.03 -8.49 -17.52
N LEU A 219 26.87 -7.92 -16.33
CA LEU A 219 25.68 -7.16 -15.96
C LEU A 219 25.46 -5.95 -16.89
N THR A 220 26.53 -5.21 -17.23
CA THR A 220 26.44 -4.09 -18.18
C THR A 220 25.91 -4.55 -19.53
N LYS A 221 26.46 -5.65 -20.07
CA LYS A 221 26.02 -6.21 -21.36
C LYS A 221 24.55 -6.65 -21.28
N ASP A 222 24.21 -7.46 -20.27
CA ASP A 222 22.88 -8.08 -20.15
C ASP A 222 21.79 -7.01 -19.93
N LEU A 223 22.06 -6.02 -19.07
CA LEU A 223 21.14 -4.90 -18.82
C LEU A 223 20.97 -4.01 -20.04
N THR A 224 22.07 -3.62 -20.71
CA THR A 224 21.99 -2.79 -21.92
C THR A 224 21.14 -3.48 -22.98
N SER A 225 21.38 -4.78 -23.23
CA SER A 225 20.59 -5.55 -24.19
C SER A 225 19.11 -5.68 -23.76
N ALA A 226 18.85 -6.00 -22.49
CA ALA A 226 17.47 -6.15 -21.99
C ALA A 226 16.69 -4.83 -22.08
N ILE A 227 17.32 -3.70 -21.78
CA ILE A 227 16.71 -2.38 -21.90
C ILE A 227 16.42 -2.08 -23.38
N ALA A 228 17.45 -2.13 -24.24
CA ALA A 228 17.33 -1.73 -25.65
C ALA A 228 16.41 -2.63 -26.46
N ASP A 229 16.53 -3.96 -26.28
CA ASP A 229 15.88 -4.95 -27.12
C ASP A 229 14.48 -5.39 -26.61
N LYS A 230 14.18 -5.18 -25.31
CA LYS A 230 12.93 -5.64 -24.70
C LYS A 230 12.14 -4.49 -24.07
N LEU A 231 12.74 -3.74 -23.13
CA LEU A 231 12.02 -2.78 -22.28
C LEU A 231 11.57 -1.55 -23.08
N LEU A 232 12.48 -0.90 -23.82
CA LEU A 232 12.12 0.26 -24.64
C LEU A 232 11.09 -0.09 -25.73
N PRO A 233 11.20 -1.22 -26.47
CA PRO A 233 10.15 -1.67 -27.38
C PRO A 233 8.80 -1.91 -26.71
N ALA A 234 8.75 -2.46 -25.48
CA ALA A 234 7.50 -2.66 -24.75
C ALA A 234 6.83 -1.33 -24.41
N ASN A 235 7.59 -0.32 -23.92
CA ASN A 235 7.04 1.02 -23.68
C ASN A 235 6.51 1.67 -24.96
N ARG A 236 7.25 1.57 -26.08
CA ARG A 236 6.78 2.08 -27.38
C ARG A 236 5.52 1.37 -27.85
N ALA A 237 5.44 0.05 -27.67
CA ALA A 237 4.24 -0.70 -28.05
C ALA A 237 3.00 -0.30 -27.23
N LEU A 238 3.17 -0.07 -25.92
CA LEU A 238 2.10 0.43 -25.05
C LEU A 238 1.70 1.85 -25.43
N HIS A 239 2.66 2.75 -25.66
CA HIS A 239 2.42 4.11 -26.14
C HIS A 239 1.61 4.11 -27.44
N ASP A 240 2.05 3.37 -28.44
CA ASP A 240 1.41 3.28 -29.73
C ASP A 240 -0.01 2.73 -29.66
N PHE A 241 -0.21 1.71 -28.85
CA PHE A 241 -1.55 1.16 -28.59
C PHE A 241 -2.46 2.22 -27.93
N LEU A 242 -1.97 2.87 -26.88
CA LEU A 242 -2.74 3.92 -26.19
C LEU A 242 -3.11 5.07 -27.15
N GLN A 243 -2.16 5.53 -27.94
CA GLN A 243 -2.38 6.64 -28.85
C GLN A 243 -3.31 6.29 -30.03
N LYS A 244 -3.10 5.12 -30.66
CA LYS A 244 -3.74 4.76 -31.94
C LYS A 244 -5.06 4.00 -31.78
N GLU A 245 -5.16 3.14 -30.77
CA GLU A 245 -6.31 2.26 -30.59
C GLU A 245 -7.19 2.66 -29.41
N TYR A 246 -6.59 2.99 -28.26
CA TYR A 246 -7.32 3.17 -27.00
C TYR A 246 -7.88 4.59 -26.84
N LEU A 247 -7.07 5.62 -27.06
CA LEU A 247 -7.46 7.04 -26.89
C LEU A 247 -8.72 7.43 -27.69
N PRO A 248 -8.90 6.99 -28.95
CA PRO A 248 -10.14 7.23 -29.69
C PRO A 248 -11.40 6.59 -29.06
N ARG A 249 -11.22 5.60 -28.19
CA ARG A 249 -12.28 4.85 -27.50
C ARG A 249 -12.34 5.15 -26.00
N ALA A 250 -11.42 5.95 -25.48
CA ALA A 250 -11.38 6.37 -24.08
C ALA A 250 -12.65 7.15 -23.72
N ARG A 251 -13.20 6.91 -22.53
CA ARG A 251 -14.42 7.59 -22.09
C ARG A 251 -14.17 9.07 -21.79
N ALA A 252 -15.17 9.90 -22.09
CA ALA A 252 -15.10 11.34 -21.80
C ALA A 252 -15.33 11.64 -20.30
N GLY A 253 -16.18 10.85 -19.63
CA GLY A 253 -16.51 11.03 -18.22
C GLY A 253 -15.44 10.48 -17.28
N LEU A 254 -15.28 11.11 -16.12
CA LEU A 254 -14.33 10.68 -15.07
C LEU A 254 -14.92 9.61 -14.15
N ALA A 255 -16.25 9.62 -13.98
CA ALA A 255 -16.97 8.81 -13.00
C ALA A 255 -16.76 7.30 -13.17
N LEU A 256 -16.41 6.60 -12.09
CA LEU A 256 -16.43 5.13 -12.07
C LEU A 256 -17.87 4.62 -12.27
N SER A 257 -18.88 5.32 -11.70
CA SER A 257 -20.31 5.00 -11.88
C SER A 257 -20.79 5.02 -13.33
N GLY A 258 -20.03 5.63 -14.25
CA GLY A 258 -20.32 5.61 -15.69
C GLY A 258 -19.96 4.30 -16.40
N LEU A 259 -19.28 3.36 -15.72
CA LEU A 259 -18.94 2.04 -16.24
C LEU A 259 -20.03 1.01 -15.91
N PRO A 260 -20.10 -0.12 -16.64
CA PRO A 260 -20.95 -1.24 -16.22
C PRO A 260 -20.63 -1.65 -14.78
N LEU A 261 -21.64 -1.88 -13.93
CA LEU A 261 -21.49 -2.12 -12.48
C LEU A 261 -20.78 -0.99 -11.71
N GLY A 262 -20.53 0.15 -12.32
CA GLY A 262 -19.65 1.19 -11.79
C GLY A 262 -20.07 1.75 -10.43
N SER A 263 -21.38 1.91 -10.16
CA SER A 263 -21.88 2.33 -8.85
C SER A 263 -21.62 1.30 -7.75
N GLN A 264 -21.77 0.00 -8.08
CA GLN A 264 -21.46 -1.10 -7.15
C GLN A 264 -19.94 -1.21 -6.93
N TRP A 265 -19.18 -1.00 -7.99
CA TRP A 265 -17.71 -0.97 -7.93
C TRP A 265 -17.22 0.17 -7.04
N TYR A 266 -17.81 1.35 -7.17
CA TYR A 266 -17.46 2.49 -6.31
C TYR A 266 -17.83 2.23 -4.84
N ALA A 267 -19.00 1.64 -4.56
CA ALA A 267 -19.37 1.23 -3.20
C ALA A 267 -18.40 0.20 -2.60
N TYR A 268 -17.95 -0.76 -3.42
CA TYR A 268 -16.90 -1.71 -3.04
C TYR A 268 -15.57 -0.99 -2.72
N ARG A 269 -15.14 -0.04 -3.57
CA ARG A 269 -13.92 0.74 -3.33
C ARG A 269 -14.00 1.51 -2.01
N ILE A 270 -15.14 2.16 -1.72
CA ILE A 270 -15.39 2.82 -0.43
C ILE A 270 -15.23 1.81 0.72
N LYS A 271 -15.95 0.69 0.67
CA LYS A 271 -15.89 -0.36 1.70
C LYS A 271 -14.47 -0.87 1.93
N ARG A 272 -13.73 -1.11 0.84
CA ARG A 272 -12.33 -1.56 0.89
C ARG A 272 -11.43 -0.53 1.57
N THR A 273 -11.61 0.75 1.27
CA THR A 273 -10.73 1.82 1.77
C THR A 273 -11.00 2.17 3.22
N ILE A 274 -12.28 2.35 3.62
CA ILE A 274 -12.58 2.88 4.96
C ILE A 274 -13.04 1.82 5.96
N GLY A 275 -13.27 0.57 5.53
CA GLY A 275 -13.65 -0.54 6.40
C GLY A 275 -15.05 -0.43 7.02
N THR A 276 -15.86 0.57 6.64
CA THR A 276 -17.20 0.81 7.18
C THR A 276 -18.24 0.91 6.07
N PRO A 277 -19.51 0.50 6.31
CA PRO A 277 -20.55 0.52 5.29
C PRO A 277 -21.22 1.91 5.17
N LEU A 278 -20.45 2.94 4.80
CA LEU A 278 -20.99 4.26 4.51
C LEU A 278 -21.32 4.39 3.03
N SER A 279 -22.43 5.07 2.72
CA SER A 279 -22.76 5.42 1.35
C SER A 279 -21.92 6.60 0.85
N ALA A 280 -21.76 6.73 -0.47
CA ALA A 280 -21.13 7.89 -1.08
C ALA A 280 -21.81 9.21 -0.66
N ASP A 281 -23.14 9.20 -0.47
CA ASP A 281 -23.89 10.37 -0.02
C ASP A 281 -23.59 10.74 1.44
N ASP A 282 -23.41 9.74 2.31
CA ASP A 282 -23.01 9.98 3.70
C ASP A 282 -21.62 10.61 3.76
N ILE A 283 -20.67 10.04 2.99
CA ILE A 283 -19.29 10.54 2.92
C ILE A 283 -19.26 11.97 2.35
N ASN A 284 -20.04 12.23 1.31
CA ASN A 284 -20.12 13.59 0.75
C ASN A 284 -20.64 14.60 1.78
N ARG A 285 -21.72 14.25 2.52
CA ARG A 285 -22.26 15.12 3.58
C ARG A 285 -21.22 15.36 4.70
N ILE A 286 -20.50 14.32 5.10
CA ILE A 286 -19.38 14.44 6.06
C ILE A 286 -18.33 15.40 5.50
N GLY A 287 -17.91 15.22 4.25
CA GLY A 287 -16.91 16.07 3.60
C GLY A 287 -17.33 17.54 3.55
N VAL A 288 -18.56 17.82 3.14
CA VAL A 288 -19.10 19.18 3.12
C VAL A 288 -19.10 19.80 4.51
N ALA A 289 -19.59 19.08 5.53
CA ALA A 289 -19.62 19.56 6.91
C ALA A 289 -18.20 19.83 7.46
N GLU A 290 -17.22 19.00 7.12
CA GLU A 290 -15.83 19.23 7.54
C GLU A 290 -15.20 20.42 6.83
N VAL A 291 -15.45 20.62 5.52
CA VAL A 291 -15.01 21.82 4.80
C VAL A 291 -15.62 23.08 5.40
N GLU A 292 -16.92 23.06 5.71
CA GLU A 292 -17.59 24.18 6.39
C GLU A 292 -17.03 24.44 7.80
N ARG A 293 -16.77 23.40 8.58
CA ARG A 293 -16.17 23.49 9.92
C ARG A 293 -14.79 24.14 9.90
N LEU A 294 -13.97 23.77 8.90
CA LEU A 294 -12.61 24.27 8.75
C LEU A 294 -12.60 25.72 8.23
N GLY A 295 -13.64 26.13 7.50
CA GLY A 295 -13.72 27.44 6.87
C GLY A 295 -12.68 27.63 5.77
N SER A 296 -12.30 28.86 5.50
CA SER A 296 -11.20 29.15 4.55
C SER A 296 -9.90 29.23 5.35
N PRO A 297 -8.99 28.26 5.17
CA PRO A 297 -7.69 28.36 5.84
C PRO A 297 -6.98 29.64 5.37
N PRO A 298 -6.31 30.38 6.27
CA PRO A 298 -5.52 31.53 5.87
C PRO A 298 -4.44 31.09 4.88
N ALA A 299 -4.07 31.98 3.96
CA ALA A 299 -3.03 31.68 2.97
C ALA A 299 -1.73 31.30 3.69
N HIS A 300 -1.12 30.22 3.27
CA HIS A 300 0.18 29.80 3.81
C HIS A 300 1.29 30.69 3.20
N GLU A 301 1.81 31.61 3.97
CA GLU A 301 2.83 32.58 3.54
C GLU A 301 4.28 32.08 3.73
N ALA A 302 4.49 30.76 3.81
CA ALA A 302 5.85 30.23 3.98
C ALA A 302 6.74 30.53 2.76
N THR A 303 7.97 30.95 3.01
CA THR A 303 8.94 31.22 1.96
C THR A 303 9.30 29.93 1.21
N PRO A 304 9.09 29.88 -0.10
CA PRO A 304 9.46 28.73 -0.90
C PRO A 304 10.99 28.51 -0.89
N ALA A 305 11.42 27.26 -0.73
CA ALA A 305 12.82 26.87 -0.76
C ALA A 305 13.11 25.88 -1.92
N PRO A 306 14.31 25.89 -2.50
CA PRO A 306 14.72 24.88 -3.49
C PRO A 306 14.80 23.48 -2.83
N ALA A 307 14.70 22.41 -3.66
CA ALA A 307 14.64 21.03 -3.20
C ALA A 307 15.70 20.64 -2.16
N ASN A 308 16.96 20.97 -2.43
CA ASN A 308 18.05 20.65 -1.51
C ASN A 308 17.94 21.40 -0.17
N GLY A 309 17.43 22.63 -0.19
CA GLY A 309 17.15 23.41 1.00
C GLY A 309 16.04 22.77 1.84
N LEU A 310 14.97 22.27 1.20
CA LEU A 310 13.88 21.57 1.87
C LEU A 310 14.33 20.26 2.52
N VAL A 311 15.14 19.44 1.83
CA VAL A 311 15.68 18.20 2.39
C VAL A 311 16.42 18.47 3.71
N ASN A 312 17.28 19.50 3.73
CA ASN A 312 18.01 19.87 4.95
C ASN A 312 17.07 20.41 6.02
N ALA A 313 16.11 21.27 5.66
CA ALA A 313 15.13 21.81 6.61
C ALA A 313 14.28 20.71 7.26
N TYR A 314 13.89 19.66 6.51
CA TYR A 314 13.19 18.52 7.10
C TYR A 314 14.08 17.67 8.01
N ARG A 315 15.38 17.51 7.69
CA ARG A 315 16.33 16.85 8.59
C ARG A 315 16.54 17.62 9.88
N ASP A 316 16.60 18.95 9.80
CA ASP A 316 16.73 19.82 10.97
C ASP A 316 15.45 19.76 11.83
N LEU A 317 14.27 19.59 11.22
CA LEU A 317 12.98 19.44 11.91
C LEU A 317 12.87 18.09 12.64
N GLU A 318 13.52 17.04 12.16
CA GLU A 318 13.46 15.71 12.79
C GLU A 318 13.94 15.73 14.24
N VAL A 319 15.00 16.48 14.56
CA VAL A 319 15.61 16.52 15.90
C VAL A 319 14.65 17.02 16.97
N PRO A 320 14.02 18.22 16.86
CA PRO A 320 13.06 18.69 17.86
C PRO A 320 11.81 17.82 17.92
N VAL A 321 11.35 17.25 16.80
CA VAL A 321 10.22 16.32 16.79
C VAL A 321 10.54 15.09 17.63
N GLN A 322 11.66 14.41 17.38
CA GLN A 322 12.06 13.22 18.15
C GLN A 322 12.19 13.51 19.64
N ALA A 323 12.75 14.67 20.01
CA ALA A 323 12.88 15.07 21.42
C ALA A 323 11.53 15.26 22.13
N ALA A 324 10.49 15.66 21.41
CA ALA A 324 9.15 15.91 21.97
C ALA A 324 8.28 14.64 22.06
N LEU A 325 8.55 13.59 21.28
CA LEU A 325 7.71 12.38 21.21
C LEU A 325 7.49 11.67 22.56
N PRO A 326 8.47 11.52 23.47
CA PRO A 326 8.28 10.81 24.75
C PRO A 326 7.19 11.43 25.64
N ALA A 327 6.80 12.68 25.41
CA ALA A 327 5.68 13.31 26.11
C ALA A 327 4.32 12.72 25.71
N LEU A 328 4.20 12.18 24.49
CA LEU A 328 2.94 11.70 23.92
C LEU A 328 2.93 10.18 23.68
N PHE A 329 4.09 9.53 23.64
CA PHE A 329 4.23 8.12 23.29
C PHE A 329 5.06 7.37 24.32
N SER A 330 4.60 6.19 24.75
CA SER A 330 5.33 5.30 25.66
C SER A 330 6.30 4.39 24.92
N GLU A 331 6.09 4.18 23.61
CA GLU A 331 6.92 3.35 22.75
C GLU A 331 7.25 4.12 21.46
N LEU A 332 8.51 4.03 21.03
CA LEU A 332 9.00 4.65 19.81
C LEU A 332 9.66 3.58 18.93
N PRO A 333 9.60 3.70 17.60
CA PRO A 333 10.24 2.75 16.72
C PRO A 333 11.77 2.77 16.87
N LYS A 334 12.39 1.62 16.69
CA LYS A 334 13.85 1.46 16.65
C LYS A 334 14.40 1.76 15.25
N SER A 335 13.59 1.49 14.24
CA SER A 335 13.93 1.74 12.84
C SER A 335 13.88 3.23 12.55
N SER A 336 14.93 3.75 11.90
CA SER A 336 14.99 5.11 11.37
C SER A 336 14.44 5.18 9.95
N PHE A 337 14.30 6.40 9.45
CA PHE A 337 14.02 6.68 8.04
C PHE A 337 15.05 7.66 7.49
N GLU A 338 15.14 7.71 6.17
CA GLU A 338 15.96 8.67 5.47
C GLU A 338 15.09 9.74 4.82
N ILE A 339 15.61 10.96 4.67
CA ILE A 339 14.97 12.04 3.94
C ILE A 339 15.75 12.27 2.66
N ARG A 340 15.10 12.06 1.50
CA ARG A 340 15.72 12.17 0.18
C ARG A 340 14.91 13.10 -0.72
N GLY A 341 15.60 13.85 -1.58
CA GLY A 341 14.94 14.56 -2.68
C GLY A 341 14.52 13.60 -3.79
N ALA A 342 13.35 13.85 -4.38
CA ALA A 342 12.91 13.15 -5.59
C ALA A 342 12.39 14.15 -6.62
N GLU A 343 12.96 14.09 -7.84
CA GLU A 343 12.57 14.98 -8.94
C GLU A 343 11.50 14.36 -9.87
N TRP A 344 11.27 13.06 -9.76
CA TRP A 344 10.56 12.28 -10.78
C TRP A 344 9.30 11.55 -10.29
N LEU A 345 9.01 11.53 -8.99
CA LEU A 345 7.77 10.91 -8.48
C LEU A 345 6.55 11.70 -8.97
N PRO A 346 5.67 11.08 -9.78
CA PRO A 346 4.51 11.76 -10.34
C PRO A 346 3.36 11.85 -9.33
N GLN A 347 3.61 12.45 -8.17
CA GLN A 347 2.58 12.62 -7.14
C GLN A 347 1.83 13.93 -7.33
N PRO A 348 0.48 13.94 -7.18
CA PRO A 348 -0.27 15.17 -7.21
C PRO A 348 -0.05 15.97 -5.92
N ALA A 349 0.40 17.22 -6.05
CA ALA A 349 0.35 18.28 -5.02
C ALA A 349 0.84 17.95 -3.59
N THR A 350 1.46 16.80 -3.33
CA THR A 350 2.06 16.49 -2.04
C THR A 350 3.55 16.81 -2.06
N ALA A 351 4.01 17.55 -1.03
CA ALA A 351 5.43 17.86 -0.90
C ALA A 351 6.26 16.66 -0.40
N LEU A 352 5.62 15.68 0.24
CA LEU A 352 6.27 14.52 0.85
C LEU A 352 5.56 13.22 0.46
N TYR A 353 6.34 12.21 0.17
CA TYR A 353 5.90 10.83 -0.02
C TYR A 353 6.66 9.91 0.93
N TYR A 354 5.97 9.03 1.63
CA TYR A 354 6.58 8.05 2.54
C TYR A 354 6.60 6.67 1.89
N GLU A 355 7.79 6.09 1.84
CA GLU A 355 8.03 4.71 1.43
C GLU A 355 8.42 3.88 2.65
N PRO A 356 7.66 2.82 2.96
CA PRO A 356 7.98 1.96 4.10
C PRO A 356 9.32 1.24 3.93
N GLY A 357 10.02 1.05 5.04
CA GLY A 357 11.22 0.22 5.06
C GLY A 357 10.92 -1.27 4.88
N GLY A 358 11.95 -2.01 4.52
CA GLY A 358 11.90 -3.47 4.44
C GLY A 358 11.87 -4.13 5.83
N PRO A 359 11.74 -5.47 5.87
CA PRO A 359 11.80 -6.24 7.11
C PRO A 359 13.08 -5.91 7.91
N ASN A 360 12.92 -5.67 9.22
CA ASN A 360 14.01 -5.27 10.12
C ASN A 360 14.71 -3.94 9.75
N GLY A 361 13.99 -3.05 9.04
CA GLY A 361 14.50 -1.76 8.62
C GLY A 361 15.53 -1.81 7.48
N VAL A 362 15.54 -2.88 6.71
CA VAL A 362 16.45 -3.02 5.56
C VAL A 362 15.64 -3.38 4.29
N PRO A 363 15.64 -2.50 3.27
CA PRO A 363 16.19 -1.13 3.27
C PRO A 363 15.51 -0.22 4.29
N PRO A 364 16.11 0.92 4.68
CA PRO A 364 15.47 1.88 5.57
C PRO A 364 14.22 2.48 4.91
N ALA A 365 13.28 2.95 5.71
CA ALA A 365 12.16 3.74 5.23
C ALA A 365 12.66 5.07 4.64
N ILE A 366 11.92 5.64 3.70
CA ILE A 366 12.31 6.90 3.05
C ILE A 366 11.14 7.88 3.06
N VAL A 367 11.42 9.11 3.45
CA VAL A 367 10.54 10.26 3.22
C VAL A 367 11.11 11.02 2.03
N TYR A 368 10.44 10.94 0.89
CA TYR A 368 10.83 11.68 -0.30
C TYR A 368 10.27 13.10 -0.25
N VAL A 369 11.15 14.07 -0.47
CA VAL A 369 10.80 15.48 -0.66
C VAL A 369 10.62 15.72 -2.15
N ILE A 370 9.38 15.92 -2.57
CA ILE A 370 9.02 16.13 -3.98
C ILE A 370 9.07 17.62 -4.28
N ALA A 371 10.14 18.04 -4.93
CA ALA A 371 10.36 19.45 -5.19
C ALA A 371 9.71 19.97 -6.47
N GLY A 372 9.38 19.11 -7.43
CA GLY A 372 8.88 19.52 -8.73
C GLY A 372 9.81 20.51 -9.46
N LYS A 373 9.27 21.27 -10.42
CA LYS A 373 10.04 22.31 -11.14
C LYS A 373 10.03 23.68 -10.42
N GLY A 374 9.56 23.77 -9.19
CA GLY A 374 9.43 25.01 -8.44
C GLY A 374 9.88 24.89 -6.98
N ALA A 375 10.20 26.02 -6.35
CA ALA A 375 10.40 26.09 -4.91
C ALA A 375 9.06 25.87 -4.20
N ARG A 376 9.06 25.04 -3.14
CA ARG A 376 7.88 24.78 -2.30
C ARG A 376 8.15 25.24 -0.87
N PRO A 377 7.12 25.62 -0.10
CA PRO A 377 7.27 25.92 1.30
C PRO A 377 7.55 24.65 2.12
N LEU A 378 8.27 24.82 3.21
CA LEU A 378 8.40 23.81 4.25
C LEU A 378 7.02 23.54 4.87
N SER A 379 6.58 22.29 4.91
CA SER A 379 5.34 21.87 5.56
C SER A 379 5.64 21.06 6.81
N ILE A 380 5.45 21.65 7.99
CA ILE A 380 5.56 20.93 9.27
C ILE A 380 4.48 19.88 9.36
N ALA A 381 3.24 20.21 8.96
CA ALA A 381 2.13 19.27 8.91
C ALA A 381 2.42 18.08 7.99
N GLY A 382 2.99 18.34 6.81
CA GLY A 382 3.42 17.27 5.89
C GLY A 382 4.46 16.34 6.50
N PHE A 383 5.45 16.88 7.23
CA PHE A 383 6.45 16.08 7.93
C PHE A 383 5.83 15.25 9.06
N LEU A 384 4.96 15.84 9.88
CA LEU A 384 4.25 15.11 10.94
C LEU A 384 3.37 14.00 10.38
N GLN A 385 2.77 14.21 9.21
CA GLN A 385 1.92 13.23 8.56
C GLN A 385 2.73 12.05 7.97
N ALA A 386 3.81 12.33 7.25
CA ALA A 386 4.60 11.33 6.55
C ALA A 386 5.64 10.64 7.45
N GLY A 387 6.32 11.42 8.28
CA GLY A 387 7.41 10.99 9.17
C GLY A 387 6.94 10.70 10.58
N LEU A 388 7.45 11.46 11.55
CA LEU A 388 7.16 11.35 12.98
C LEU A 388 6.24 12.47 13.45
N PRO A 389 5.19 12.15 14.26
CA PRO A 389 4.76 10.83 14.71
C PRO A 389 3.74 10.12 13.79
N GLY A 390 3.71 10.45 12.49
CA GLY A 390 2.74 9.96 11.53
C GLY A 390 3.02 8.55 11.01
N ARG A 391 3.02 8.41 9.67
CA ARG A 391 3.10 7.11 9.00
C ARG A 391 4.33 6.30 9.39
N HIS A 392 5.51 6.95 9.48
CA HIS A 392 6.72 6.21 9.87
C HIS A 392 6.59 5.59 11.25
N LEU A 393 6.18 6.35 12.27
CA LEU A 393 6.02 5.82 13.62
C LEU A 393 5.06 4.62 13.63
N GLN A 394 3.90 4.75 13.01
CA GLN A 394 2.87 3.71 12.99
C GLN A 394 3.36 2.44 12.28
N ILE A 395 3.93 2.58 11.08
CA ILE A 395 4.35 1.43 10.25
C ILE A 395 5.58 0.76 10.85
N ALA A 396 6.57 1.52 11.34
CA ALA A 396 7.76 0.96 11.94
C ALA A 396 7.44 0.16 13.21
N LEU A 397 6.61 0.71 14.12
CA LEU A 397 6.14 -0.02 15.30
C LEU A 397 5.43 -1.32 14.91
N GLN A 398 4.56 -1.29 13.90
CA GLN A 398 3.86 -2.47 13.38
C GLN A 398 4.84 -3.52 12.84
N GLN A 399 5.83 -3.12 12.05
CA GLN A 399 6.82 -4.01 11.46
C GLN A 399 7.76 -4.63 12.51
N GLU A 400 8.02 -3.92 13.60
CA GLU A 400 8.86 -4.39 14.71
C GLU A 400 8.15 -5.40 15.63
N ARG A 401 6.84 -5.58 15.51
CA ARG A 401 6.04 -6.52 16.32
C ARG A 401 6.24 -7.97 15.86
N ALA A 402 7.28 -8.62 16.36
CA ALA A 402 7.60 -10.01 16.02
C ALA A 402 6.53 -11.03 16.45
N ASP A 403 5.68 -10.68 17.40
CA ASP A 403 4.55 -11.46 17.90
C ASP A 403 3.32 -11.45 16.98
N LEU A 404 3.26 -10.53 16.01
CA LEU A 404 2.19 -10.49 15.01
C LEU A 404 2.53 -11.38 13.80
N PRO A 405 1.51 -12.04 13.20
CA PRO A 405 1.69 -12.75 11.93
C PRO A 405 2.17 -11.81 10.81
N ARG A 406 2.90 -12.36 9.84
CA ARG A 406 3.52 -11.57 8.75
C ARG A 406 2.52 -10.70 7.99
N PHE A 407 1.29 -11.19 7.73
CA PHE A 407 0.29 -10.39 7.01
C PHE A 407 -0.17 -9.14 7.79
N ARG A 408 -0.10 -9.18 9.14
CA ARG A 408 -0.37 -8.01 9.98
C ARG A 408 0.84 -7.10 10.08
N ARG A 409 2.04 -7.65 10.19
CA ARG A 409 3.29 -6.88 10.27
C ARG A 409 3.55 -6.04 9.03
N PHE A 410 3.27 -6.60 7.84
CA PHE A 410 3.59 -6.01 6.54
C PHE A 410 2.33 -5.67 5.71
N GLY A 411 1.16 -5.90 6.27
CA GLY A 411 -0.10 -5.50 5.65
C GLY A 411 -0.38 -4.02 5.80
N ALA A 412 -1.16 -3.47 4.87
CA ALA A 412 -1.57 -2.08 4.88
C ALA A 412 -3.09 -1.98 5.07
N GLU A 413 -3.51 -0.98 5.86
CA GLU A 413 -4.91 -0.56 6.03
C GLU A 413 -4.96 0.96 5.83
N ALA A 414 -5.35 1.40 4.64
CA ALA A 414 -5.21 2.78 4.21
C ALA A 414 -5.86 3.77 5.18
N ALA A 415 -7.12 3.53 5.59
CA ALA A 415 -7.81 4.43 6.51
C ALA A 415 -7.18 4.48 7.92
N PHE A 416 -6.51 3.39 8.35
CA PHE A 416 -5.75 3.42 9.59
C PHE A 416 -4.47 4.26 9.41
N THR A 417 -3.65 3.93 8.41
CA THR A 417 -2.32 4.53 8.22
C THR A 417 -2.40 6.01 7.83
N ASP A 418 -3.25 6.36 6.85
CA ASP A 418 -3.41 7.74 6.40
C ASP A 418 -4.16 8.59 7.41
N GLY A 419 -5.17 7.98 8.07
CA GLY A 419 -5.88 8.60 9.16
C GLY A 419 -5.00 8.88 10.37
N TRP A 420 -4.10 7.94 10.71
CA TRP A 420 -3.10 8.16 11.76
C TRP A 420 -2.17 9.31 11.39
N GLY A 421 -1.72 9.39 10.13
CA GLY A 421 -0.93 10.52 9.64
C GLY A 421 -1.65 11.86 9.84
N LEU A 422 -2.94 11.97 9.50
CA LEU A 422 -3.73 13.19 9.74
C LEU A 422 -3.93 13.45 11.24
N TYR A 423 -4.16 12.41 12.04
CA TYR A 423 -4.26 12.56 13.49
C TYR A 423 -2.94 13.08 14.08
N ALA A 424 -1.80 12.63 13.58
CA ALA A 424 -0.47 13.09 13.99
C ALA A 424 -0.27 14.60 13.74
N VAL A 425 -0.83 15.16 12.66
CA VAL A 425 -0.85 16.60 12.40
C VAL A 425 -1.51 17.34 13.57
N SER A 426 -2.61 16.83 14.12
CA SER A 426 -3.32 17.44 15.25
C SER A 426 -2.53 17.41 16.58
N LEU A 427 -1.45 16.64 16.65
CA LEU A 427 -0.57 16.59 17.83
C LEU A 427 0.52 17.67 17.81
N GLY A 428 0.73 18.36 16.69
CA GLY A 428 1.80 19.33 16.51
C GLY A 428 1.77 20.47 17.53
N GLU A 429 0.59 20.93 17.96
CA GLU A 429 0.46 21.93 19.02
C GLU A 429 0.95 21.40 20.38
N ALA A 430 0.55 20.18 20.75
CA ALA A 430 1.00 19.52 21.97
C ALA A 430 2.51 19.20 21.98
N LEU A 431 3.10 19.06 20.79
CA LEU A 431 4.54 18.88 20.58
C LEU A 431 5.30 20.22 20.54
N GLY A 432 4.62 21.36 20.60
CA GLY A 432 5.24 22.70 20.52
C GLY A 432 5.75 23.07 19.11
N LEU A 433 5.24 22.39 18.07
CA LEU A 433 5.74 22.53 16.68
C LEU A 433 4.94 23.54 15.84
N TYR A 434 3.90 24.15 16.40
CA TYR A 434 3.11 25.20 15.76
C TYR A 434 3.25 26.53 16.52
N PRO A 435 4.46 27.15 16.46
CA PRO A 435 4.73 28.36 17.27
C PRO A 435 4.03 29.61 16.74
N ASP A 436 3.60 29.64 15.50
CA ASP A 436 3.06 30.81 14.82
C ASP A 436 1.82 30.48 13.96
N GLU A 437 1.16 31.51 13.46
CA GLU A 437 -0.03 31.36 12.63
C GLU A 437 0.25 30.68 11.28
N SER A 438 1.45 30.80 10.74
CA SER A 438 1.84 30.14 9.48
C SER A 438 1.85 28.62 9.64
N SER A 439 2.47 28.10 10.70
CA SER A 439 2.51 26.66 10.99
C SER A 439 1.14 26.07 11.35
N LYS A 440 0.29 26.85 12.05
CA LYS A 440 -1.12 26.47 12.29
C LYS A 440 -1.92 26.44 11.01
N SER A 441 -1.70 27.40 10.11
CA SER A 441 -2.32 27.44 8.79
C SER A 441 -1.91 26.24 7.93
N ASP A 442 -0.64 25.81 7.97
CA ASP A 442 -0.17 24.61 7.30
C ASP A 442 -0.90 23.35 7.80
N ALA A 443 -1.11 23.24 9.12
CA ALA A 443 -1.88 22.14 9.72
C ALA A 443 -3.35 22.16 9.27
N ALA A 444 -3.99 23.32 9.28
CA ALA A 444 -5.36 23.48 8.81
C ALA A 444 -5.49 23.17 7.31
N ALA A 445 -4.51 23.57 6.49
CA ALA A 445 -4.48 23.26 5.06
C ALA A 445 -4.32 21.76 4.81
N ALA A 446 -3.54 21.03 5.63
CA ALA A 446 -3.44 19.58 5.55
C ALA A 446 -4.78 18.89 5.83
N GLU A 447 -5.51 19.34 6.86
CA GLU A 447 -6.84 18.82 7.18
C GLU A 447 -7.86 19.18 6.09
N MET A 448 -7.84 20.42 5.58
CA MET A 448 -8.71 20.86 4.49
C MET A 448 -8.53 20.01 3.23
N ARG A 449 -7.29 19.66 2.86
CA ARG A 449 -7.05 18.77 1.70
C ARG A 449 -7.76 17.44 1.87
N CYS A 450 -7.72 16.82 3.06
CA CYS A 450 -8.40 15.56 3.32
C CYS A 450 -9.92 15.71 3.34
N ALA A 451 -10.47 16.83 3.81
CA ALA A 451 -11.91 17.10 3.79
C ALA A 451 -12.44 17.32 2.36
N VAL A 452 -11.75 18.15 1.58
CA VAL A 452 -12.05 18.41 0.17
C VAL A 452 -12.01 17.14 -0.66
N ALA A 453 -11.09 16.23 -0.36
CA ALA A 453 -11.00 14.94 -1.02
C ALA A 453 -12.28 14.11 -0.91
N LEU A 454 -12.96 14.10 0.24
CA LEU A 454 -14.27 13.43 0.39
C LEU A 454 -15.32 13.97 -0.57
N VAL A 455 -15.35 15.30 -0.72
CA VAL A 455 -16.36 15.97 -1.55
C VAL A 455 -16.08 15.78 -3.03
N VAL A 456 -14.83 15.95 -3.46
CA VAL A 456 -14.45 15.84 -4.88
C VAL A 456 -14.54 14.41 -5.37
N ASP A 457 -14.04 13.44 -4.60
CA ASP A 457 -14.09 12.02 -4.98
C ASP A 457 -15.54 11.52 -5.13
N THR A 458 -16.39 11.79 -4.13
CA THR A 458 -17.82 11.45 -4.22
C THR A 458 -18.56 12.26 -5.28
N GLY A 459 -18.17 13.53 -5.47
CA GLY A 459 -18.67 14.40 -6.54
C GLY A 459 -18.43 13.78 -7.91
N LEU A 460 -17.20 13.38 -8.18
CA LEU A 460 -16.81 12.75 -9.44
C LEU A 460 -17.48 11.39 -9.64
N HIS A 461 -17.37 10.49 -8.66
CA HIS A 461 -17.69 9.07 -8.86
C HIS A 461 -19.15 8.70 -8.59
N ALA A 462 -19.89 9.49 -7.79
CA ALA A 462 -21.28 9.19 -7.44
C ALA A 462 -22.26 10.27 -7.88
N LYS A 463 -21.86 11.57 -7.86
CA LYS A 463 -22.77 12.69 -8.17
C LYS A 463 -22.66 13.21 -9.59
N GLY A 464 -21.80 12.60 -10.43
CA GLY A 464 -21.66 12.97 -11.84
C GLY A 464 -21.03 14.35 -12.08
N TRP A 465 -20.18 14.81 -11.16
CA TRP A 465 -19.47 16.06 -11.35
C TRP A 465 -18.62 16.04 -12.61
N THR A 466 -18.67 17.15 -13.33
CA THR A 466 -17.78 17.43 -14.44
C THR A 466 -16.37 17.77 -13.92
N ARG A 467 -15.38 17.67 -14.79
CA ARG A 467 -14.01 18.13 -14.51
C ARG A 467 -13.97 19.60 -14.06
N GLY A 468 -14.80 20.46 -14.69
CA GLY A 468 -14.90 21.87 -14.32
C GLY A 468 -15.42 22.09 -12.90
N GLN A 469 -16.47 21.37 -12.49
CA GLN A 469 -17.00 21.47 -11.12
C GLN A 469 -15.97 21.03 -10.08
N ALA A 470 -15.25 19.94 -10.33
CA ALA A 470 -14.17 19.49 -9.45
C ALA A 470 -13.03 20.53 -9.39
N PHE A 471 -12.66 21.10 -10.53
CA PHE A 471 -11.63 22.12 -10.65
C PHE A 471 -11.98 23.38 -9.84
N ASP A 472 -13.20 23.90 -10.01
CA ASP A 472 -13.66 25.09 -9.29
C ASP A 472 -13.71 24.84 -7.78
N TYR A 473 -14.13 23.65 -7.36
CA TYR A 473 -14.16 23.28 -5.95
C TYR A 473 -12.75 23.21 -5.32
N LEU A 474 -11.81 22.56 -6.01
CA LEU A 474 -10.40 22.47 -5.56
C LEU A 474 -9.77 23.87 -5.45
N ARG A 475 -9.94 24.71 -6.45
CA ARG A 475 -9.40 26.08 -6.42
C ARG A 475 -9.99 26.91 -5.31
N THR A 476 -11.31 26.83 -5.10
CA THR A 476 -12.02 27.61 -4.08
C THR A 476 -11.55 27.24 -2.68
N HIS A 477 -11.37 25.95 -2.40
CA HIS A 477 -11.12 25.49 -1.03
C HIS A 477 -9.65 25.18 -0.72
N LEU A 478 -8.82 24.91 -1.73
CA LEU A 478 -7.39 24.61 -1.51
C LEU A 478 -6.46 25.72 -2.01
N GLY A 479 -6.94 26.65 -2.84
CA GLY A 479 -6.10 27.70 -3.41
C GLY A 479 -4.96 27.17 -4.30
N VAL A 480 -5.07 25.92 -4.78
CA VAL A 480 -4.05 25.30 -5.66
C VAL A 480 -4.03 25.95 -7.04
N ASP A 481 -2.87 25.96 -7.69
CA ASP A 481 -2.74 26.42 -9.07
C ASP A 481 -3.42 25.45 -10.07
N ASP A 482 -3.55 25.90 -11.31
CA ASP A 482 -4.26 25.12 -12.35
C ASP A 482 -3.59 23.77 -12.65
N PRO A 483 -2.26 23.64 -12.76
CA PRO A 483 -1.60 22.35 -12.94
C PRO A 483 -1.82 21.38 -11.78
N ASP A 484 -1.74 21.86 -10.55
CA ASP A 484 -1.95 21.04 -9.36
C ASP A 484 -3.42 20.57 -9.24
N ALA A 485 -4.39 21.47 -9.49
CA ALA A 485 -5.81 21.13 -9.53
C ALA A 485 -6.10 20.05 -10.60
N GLN A 486 -5.56 20.22 -11.82
CA GLN A 486 -5.72 19.24 -12.89
C GLN A 486 -5.11 17.89 -12.53
N SER A 487 -3.95 17.89 -11.87
CA SER A 487 -3.27 16.67 -11.41
C SER A 487 -4.07 15.93 -10.35
N LEU A 488 -4.64 16.67 -9.38
CA LEU A 488 -5.50 16.10 -8.33
C LEU A 488 -6.76 15.45 -8.93
N ILE A 489 -7.41 16.11 -9.88
CA ILE A 489 -8.61 15.55 -10.55
C ILE A 489 -8.26 14.25 -11.28
N ASP A 490 -7.14 14.21 -12.00
CA ASP A 490 -6.71 13.00 -12.69
C ASP A 490 -6.39 11.88 -11.69
N TRP A 491 -5.81 12.23 -10.54
CA TRP A 491 -5.55 11.26 -9.49
C TRP A 491 -6.84 10.70 -8.89
N TYR A 492 -7.82 11.54 -8.54
CA TYR A 492 -9.13 11.06 -8.06
C TYR A 492 -9.83 10.19 -9.12
N ALA A 493 -9.76 10.58 -10.40
CA ALA A 493 -10.38 9.81 -11.47
C ALA A 493 -9.76 8.42 -11.68
N THR A 494 -8.47 8.27 -11.33
CA THR A 494 -7.72 7.02 -11.46
C THR A 494 -7.85 6.14 -10.21
N ASN A 495 -7.94 6.77 -9.03
CA ASN A 495 -7.91 6.13 -7.72
C ASN A 495 -9.21 6.37 -6.91
N PRO A 496 -10.36 5.85 -7.36
CA PRO A 496 -11.65 6.07 -6.70
C PRO A 496 -11.64 5.61 -5.25
N ALA A 497 -12.12 6.47 -4.34
CA ALA A 497 -12.25 6.29 -2.91
C ALA A 497 -10.93 6.27 -2.11
N GLU A 498 -9.75 6.23 -2.73
CA GLU A 498 -8.48 6.16 -1.98
C GLU A 498 -8.23 7.42 -1.13
N ALA A 499 -8.56 8.60 -1.66
CA ALA A 499 -8.42 9.87 -0.95
C ALA A 499 -9.25 9.97 0.35
N MET A 500 -10.26 9.13 0.51
CA MET A 500 -11.13 9.13 1.69
C MET A 500 -10.43 8.65 2.96
N ALA A 501 -9.41 7.81 2.80
CA ALA A 501 -8.66 7.18 3.88
C ALA A 501 -8.19 8.19 4.93
N CYS A 502 -7.62 9.30 4.48
CA CYS A 502 -7.05 10.33 5.33
C CYS A 502 -8.09 10.93 6.29
N MET A 503 -9.16 11.52 5.78
CA MET A 503 -10.16 12.20 6.60
C MET A 503 -10.96 11.22 7.45
N MET A 504 -11.43 10.13 6.85
CA MET A 504 -12.27 9.15 7.56
C MET A 504 -11.50 8.50 8.72
N GLY A 505 -10.24 8.15 8.52
CA GLY A 505 -9.37 7.64 9.56
C GLY A 505 -9.05 8.68 10.63
N GLY A 506 -8.64 9.89 10.23
CA GLY A 506 -8.33 10.98 11.16
C GLY A 506 -9.50 11.34 12.06
N MET A 507 -10.71 11.42 11.50
CA MET A 507 -11.94 11.62 12.27
C MET A 507 -12.17 10.48 13.28
N LYS A 508 -11.95 9.23 12.89
CA LYS A 508 -12.11 8.06 13.76
C LYS A 508 -11.16 8.16 14.96
N PHE A 509 -9.89 8.46 14.76
CA PHE A 509 -8.91 8.60 15.85
C PHE A 509 -9.28 9.73 16.80
N ARG A 510 -9.68 10.88 16.27
CA ARG A 510 -10.16 12.01 17.10
C ARG A 510 -11.41 11.66 17.90
N ALA A 511 -12.38 10.98 17.27
CA ALA A 511 -13.60 10.55 17.96
C ALA A 511 -13.32 9.53 19.07
N LEU A 512 -12.45 8.55 18.83
CA LEU A 512 -12.02 7.58 19.84
C LEU A 512 -11.30 8.26 21.01
N ARG A 513 -10.43 9.23 20.74
CA ARG A 513 -9.74 10.01 21.78
C ARG A 513 -10.73 10.79 22.63
N ALA A 514 -11.63 11.54 22.00
CA ALA A 514 -12.64 12.33 22.71
C ALA A 514 -13.54 11.44 23.57
N HIS A 515 -13.94 10.29 23.06
CA HIS A 515 -14.74 9.31 23.82
C HIS A 515 -13.96 8.75 25.02
N ALA A 516 -12.69 8.38 24.83
CA ALA A 516 -11.84 7.89 25.92
C ALA A 516 -11.64 8.96 27.00
N GLN A 517 -11.39 10.22 26.60
CA GLN A 517 -11.28 11.35 27.53
C GLN A 517 -12.57 11.56 28.34
N GLN A 518 -13.73 11.51 27.68
CA GLN A 518 -15.01 11.65 28.35
C GLN A 518 -15.29 10.50 29.33
N LEU A 519 -14.99 9.27 28.92
CA LEU A 519 -15.33 8.06 29.70
C LEU A 519 -14.39 7.84 30.89
N LEU A 520 -13.09 8.08 30.72
CA LEU A 520 -12.06 7.83 31.73
C LEU A 520 -11.81 9.05 32.61
N GLY A 521 -12.20 10.27 32.19
CA GLY A 521 -12.04 11.49 32.96
C GLY A 521 -10.59 11.69 33.41
N GLY A 522 -10.38 11.86 34.72
CA GLY A 522 -9.04 12.05 35.32
C GLY A 522 -8.10 10.83 35.22
N ARG A 523 -8.58 9.68 34.78
CA ARG A 523 -7.75 8.47 34.53
C ARG A 523 -7.27 8.37 33.08
N PHE A 524 -7.72 9.26 32.20
CA PHE A 524 -7.27 9.26 30.82
C PHE A 524 -5.78 9.62 30.74
N ASP A 525 -5.00 8.73 30.15
CA ASP A 525 -3.59 8.95 29.79
C ASP A 525 -3.44 8.89 28.28
N LEU A 526 -2.93 9.97 27.68
CA LEU A 526 -2.76 10.08 26.22
C LEU A 526 -1.70 9.12 25.69
N ARG A 527 -0.65 8.82 26.46
CA ARG A 527 0.41 7.88 26.09
C ARG A 527 -0.13 6.46 26.05
N GLU A 528 -0.96 6.10 27.03
CA GLU A 528 -1.63 4.80 27.08
C GLU A 528 -2.64 4.66 25.94
N PHE A 529 -3.42 5.71 25.65
CA PHE A 529 -4.34 5.73 24.52
C PHE A 529 -3.60 5.50 23.18
N HIS A 530 -2.47 6.16 22.94
CA HIS A 530 -1.68 5.95 21.73
C HIS A 530 -1.08 4.54 21.68
N HIS A 531 -0.60 4.04 22.81
CA HIS A 531 -0.11 2.67 22.91
C HIS A 531 -1.20 1.66 22.53
N GLU A 532 -2.39 1.80 23.12
CA GLU A 532 -3.52 0.92 22.82
C GLU A 532 -3.94 0.94 21.34
N ILE A 533 -3.90 2.09 20.70
CA ILE A 533 -4.18 2.16 19.26
C ILE A 533 -3.12 1.42 18.43
N LEU A 534 -1.84 1.62 18.73
CA LEU A 534 -0.72 1.23 17.87
C LEU A 534 -0.20 -0.19 18.13
N LYS A 535 -0.30 -0.71 19.36
CA LYS A 535 0.35 -1.95 19.78
C LYS A 535 -0.01 -3.20 18.96
N ASP A 536 -1.20 -3.21 18.37
CA ASP A 536 -1.69 -4.33 17.56
C ASP A 536 -1.55 -4.10 16.04
N GLY A 537 -0.87 -3.01 15.61
CA GLY A 537 -0.72 -2.64 14.21
C GLY A 537 -2.03 -2.16 13.54
N ALA A 538 -1.95 -1.90 12.24
CA ALA A 538 -3.08 -1.40 11.46
C ALA A 538 -4.20 -2.44 11.33
N MET A 539 -5.45 -1.94 11.35
CA MET A 539 -6.67 -2.74 11.21
C MET A 539 -7.81 -1.91 10.63
N PRO A 540 -8.86 -2.54 10.06
CA PRO A 540 -10.07 -1.84 9.64
C PRO A 540 -10.68 -1.00 10.77
N LEU A 541 -11.25 0.17 10.42
CA LEU A 541 -11.70 1.16 11.42
C LEU A 541 -12.84 0.68 12.32
N ASP A 542 -13.68 -0.23 11.85
CA ASP A 542 -14.75 -0.85 12.65
C ASP A 542 -14.19 -1.84 13.68
N ILE A 543 -13.15 -2.60 13.31
CA ILE A 543 -12.44 -3.50 14.21
C ILE A 543 -11.68 -2.69 15.27
N LEU A 544 -11.02 -1.59 14.86
CA LEU A 544 -10.37 -0.66 15.77
C LEU A 544 -11.35 -0.09 16.80
N GLU A 545 -12.53 0.35 16.34
CA GLU A 545 -13.57 0.89 17.23
C GLU A 545 -14.01 -0.13 18.27
N ALA A 546 -14.27 -1.37 17.85
CA ALA A 546 -14.66 -2.45 18.76
C ALA A 546 -13.56 -2.76 19.80
N LYS A 547 -12.29 -2.81 19.35
CA LYS A 547 -11.12 -2.99 20.23
C LYS A 547 -11.00 -1.87 21.26
N MET A 548 -11.04 -0.62 20.80
CA MET A 548 -10.87 0.54 21.68
C MET A 548 -12.03 0.69 22.68
N LYS A 549 -13.26 0.34 22.27
CA LYS A 549 -14.40 0.28 23.17
C LYS A 549 -14.18 -0.75 24.28
N ALA A 550 -13.73 -1.95 23.93
CA ALA A 550 -13.45 -3.00 24.92
C ALA A 550 -12.34 -2.56 25.91
N TRP A 551 -11.28 -1.90 25.43
CA TRP A 551 -10.25 -1.34 26.27
C TRP A 551 -10.78 -0.25 27.22
N MET A 552 -11.55 0.70 26.70
CA MET A 552 -12.17 1.75 27.51
C MET A 552 -13.08 1.19 28.59
N ASP A 553 -13.87 0.15 28.28
CA ASP A 553 -14.77 -0.50 29.24
C ASP A 553 -14.00 -1.25 30.34
N ALA A 554 -12.85 -1.87 30.01
CA ALA A 554 -11.98 -2.52 30.98
C ALA A 554 -11.18 -1.53 31.88
N SER A 555 -11.04 -0.27 31.44
CA SER A 555 -10.29 0.79 32.14
C SER A 555 -11.18 1.68 33.02
N LYS A 556 -12.50 1.43 33.09
CA LYS A 556 -13.46 2.10 33.99
C LYS A 556 -13.18 1.70 35.43
#